data_c6e2df38e63bca20cdaaed4b1f01c843
#
_entry.id   c6e2df38e63bca20cdaaed4b1f01c843
#
_cell.length_a   1.000
_cell.length_b   1.000
_cell.length_c   1.000
_cell.angle_alpha   90.00
_cell.angle_beta   90.00
_cell.angle_gamma   90.00
#
_symmetry.space_group_name_H-M   'P 1'
#
loop_
_entity.id
_entity.type
_entity.pdbx_description
1 polymer ?
#
loop_
_entity_poly.entity_id
_entity_poly.type
_entity_poly.pdbx_seq_one_letter_code
_entity_poly.pdbx_strand_id
1 'polypeptide(L)'
;MAIMDAKTTFSNQQSVVVSSGGSVVCGSTVWSGAIASGGGQVVDQGKAGDAVGQELTLKVAAGATAIVGGGAAAALQVVLQTADSNVDSAFKDLVLSPAVTVGSAGFKGSLFECRVPAGAKRYLRVVYKNSGAAITSGTINAYLTRDL
;
A
#
# COMPACT_ATOMS: atom_id res chain seq x y z
N MET A 1 -9.61 15.76 -6.80
CA MET A 1 -8.23 15.26 -6.53
C MET A 1 -8.05 15.10 -5.03
N ALA A 2 -7.70 13.92 -4.57
CA ALA A 2 -7.43 13.70 -3.15
C ALA A 2 -6.08 14.33 -2.78
N ILE A 3 -6.03 15.01 -1.65
CA ILE A 3 -4.79 15.56 -1.09
C ILE A 3 -4.16 14.49 -0.21
N MET A 4 -2.92 14.12 -0.50
CA MET A 4 -2.18 13.16 0.30
C MET A 4 -1.71 13.83 1.59
N ASP A 5 -2.22 13.34 2.72
CA ASP A 5 -1.76 13.76 4.04
C ASP A 5 -0.61 12.84 4.47
N ALA A 6 0.49 13.42 4.96
CA ALA A 6 1.65 12.65 5.40
C ALA A 6 1.31 11.62 6.49
N LYS A 7 0.35 11.90 7.36
CA LYS A 7 -0.07 10.98 8.43
C LYS A 7 -0.86 9.78 7.91
N THR A 8 -1.51 9.91 6.78
CA THR A 8 -2.38 8.89 6.18
C THR A 8 -1.78 8.26 4.92
N THR A 9 -0.55 8.59 4.60
CA THR A 9 0.16 8.06 3.44
C THR A 9 0.96 6.84 3.84
N PHE A 10 0.73 5.71 3.17
CA PHE A 10 1.54 4.49 3.33
C PHE A 10 2.80 4.54 2.47
N SER A 11 2.67 4.94 1.22
CA SER A 11 3.77 4.95 0.26
C SER A 11 3.73 6.24 -0.58
N ASN A 12 4.88 6.85 -0.75
CA ASN A 12 5.05 8.05 -1.57
C ASN A 12 6.15 7.78 -2.59
N GLN A 13 5.77 7.47 -3.83
CA GLN A 13 6.71 7.10 -4.90
C GLN A 13 7.66 5.97 -4.48
N GLN A 14 7.16 5.04 -3.68
CA GLN A 14 7.96 3.91 -3.18
C GLN A 14 8.24 2.93 -4.31
N SER A 15 9.48 2.45 -4.38
CA SER A 15 9.84 1.41 -5.34
C SER A 15 9.12 0.09 -5.03
N VAL A 16 8.58 -0.54 -6.06
CA VAL A 16 7.97 -1.87 -6.00
C VAL A 16 8.81 -2.93 -6.71
N VAL A 17 10.07 -2.65 -6.96
CA VAL A 17 11.00 -3.64 -7.52
C VAL A 17 11.13 -4.81 -6.56
N VAL A 18 10.78 -6.00 -7.03
CA VAL A 18 10.71 -7.19 -6.21
C VAL A 18 10.90 -8.45 -7.06
N SER A 19 11.56 -9.46 -6.50
CA SER A 19 11.73 -10.76 -7.16
C SER A 19 10.40 -11.50 -7.29
N SER A 20 10.37 -12.49 -8.16
CA SER A 20 9.21 -13.36 -8.32
C SER A 20 8.82 -14.01 -6.99
N GLY A 21 7.54 -13.91 -6.64
CA GLY A 21 7.00 -14.42 -5.37
C GLY A 21 7.37 -13.59 -4.14
N GLY A 22 8.11 -12.50 -4.29
CA GLY A 22 8.50 -11.62 -3.18
C GLY A 22 7.43 -10.60 -2.82
N SER A 23 7.72 -9.81 -1.79
CA SER A 23 6.83 -8.74 -1.34
C SER A 23 7.61 -7.51 -0.89
N VAL A 24 6.97 -6.35 -1.00
CA VAL A 24 7.49 -5.06 -0.50
C VAL A 24 6.51 -4.54 0.54
N VAL A 25 7.00 -4.19 1.72
CA VAL A 25 6.20 -3.58 2.79
C VAL A 25 6.36 -2.06 2.68
N CYS A 26 5.29 -1.32 2.92
CA CYS A 26 5.31 0.14 2.87
C CYS A 26 6.29 0.79 3.86
N GLY A 27 6.67 0.08 4.91
CA GLY A 27 7.63 0.56 5.91
C GLY A 27 7.36 -0.07 7.26
N SER A 28 8.27 0.15 8.19
CA SER A 28 8.17 -0.40 9.56
C SER A 28 8.02 0.68 10.63
N THR A 29 8.18 1.95 10.27
CA THR A 29 8.12 3.06 11.22
C THR A 29 6.81 3.82 11.10
N VAL A 30 6.30 4.29 12.24
CA VAL A 30 5.18 5.22 12.30
C VAL A 30 5.65 6.61 11.90
N TRP A 31 4.76 7.39 11.31
CA TRP A 31 5.06 8.76 10.88
C TRP A 31 5.66 9.60 12.02
N SER A 32 6.78 10.22 11.74
CA SER A 32 7.47 11.09 12.69
C SER A 32 7.85 12.45 12.07
N GLY A 33 7.37 12.75 10.90
CA GLY A 33 7.70 13.98 10.16
C GLY A 33 7.23 13.89 8.72
N ALA A 34 7.89 14.57 7.80
CA ALA A 34 7.57 14.48 6.39
C ALA A 34 8.03 13.13 5.81
N ILE A 35 7.17 12.51 5.01
CA ILE A 35 7.54 11.32 4.26
C ILE A 35 8.24 11.73 2.95
N ALA A 36 9.47 11.30 2.79
CA ALA A 36 10.26 11.63 1.61
C ALA A 36 9.75 10.88 0.37
N SER A 37 10.00 11.42 -0.81
CA SER A 37 9.78 10.69 -2.06
C SER A 37 10.61 9.40 -2.07
N GLY A 38 9.99 8.29 -2.41
CA GLY A 38 10.59 6.96 -2.34
C GLY A 38 10.39 6.27 -0.99
N GLY A 39 9.84 6.95 0.00
CA GLY A 39 9.60 6.42 1.34
C GLY A 39 8.22 5.83 1.54
N GLY A 40 8.06 5.14 2.65
CA GLY A 40 6.80 4.59 3.12
C GLY A 40 6.78 4.44 4.64
N GLN A 41 5.60 4.20 5.19
CA GLN A 41 5.41 4.17 6.64
C GLN A 41 4.19 3.34 7.05
N VAL A 42 4.14 3.04 8.34
CA VAL A 42 2.96 2.50 9.03
C VAL A 42 2.05 3.66 9.45
N VAL A 43 0.76 3.53 9.24
CA VAL A 43 -0.23 4.53 9.69
C VAL A 43 -0.74 4.15 11.07
N ASP A 44 -0.66 5.09 12.01
CA ASP A 44 -1.20 4.97 13.37
C ASP A 44 -2.53 5.73 13.45
N GLN A 45 -3.63 5.02 13.66
CA GLN A 45 -4.95 5.63 13.80
C GLN A 45 -5.22 6.17 15.20
N GLY A 46 -4.31 5.97 16.16
CA GLY A 46 -4.45 6.43 17.53
C GLY A 46 -5.16 5.43 18.45
N LYS A 47 -6.12 4.67 17.95
CA LYS A 47 -6.81 3.60 18.67
C LYS A 47 -7.44 2.60 17.72
N ALA A 48 -7.86 1.46 18.26
CA ALA A 48 -8.50 0.42 17.47
C ALA A 48 -9.88 0.85 16.98
N GLY A 49 -10.27 0.27 15.83
CA GLY A 49 -11.57 0.47 15.24
C GLY A 49 -11.70 1.79 14.48
N ASP A 50 -12.93 2.20 14.27
CA ASP A 50 -13.25 3.45 13.61
C ASP A 50 -13.10 4.63 14.57
N ALA A 51 -11.86 4.96 14.87
CA ALA A 51 -11.52 5.96 15.86
C ALA A 51 -12.00 7.37 15.52
N VAL A 52 -12.27 7.63 14.26
CA VAL A 52 -12.59 8.97 13.75
C VAL A 52 -14.09 9.12 13.46
N GLY A 53 -14.84 8.03 13.51
CA GLY A 53 -16.26 8.04 13.15
C GLY A 53 -16.52 8.37 11.67
N GLN A 54 -15.49 8.33 10.84
CA GLN A 54 -15.58 8.58 9.41
C GLN A 54 -14.94 7.47 8.61
N GLU A 55 -15.63 7.06 7.57
CA GLU A 55 -15.13 6.03 6.68
C GLU A 55 -13.92 6.54 5.91
N LEU A 56 -12.83 5.78 6.00
CA LEU A 56 -11.60 6.02 5.23
C LEU A 56 -11.56 5.07 4.04
N THR A 57 -11.11 5.59 2.92
CA THR A 57 -10.88 4.81 1.70
C THR A 57 -9.39 4.68 1.46
N LEU A 58 -8.92 3.44 1.28
CA LEU A 58 -7.56 3.16 0.81
C LEU A 58 -7.53 3.33 -0.70
N LYS A 59 -6.59 4.13 -1.19
CA LYS A 59 -6.31 4.27 -2.63
C LYS A 59 -4.87 3.89 -2.90
N VAL A 60 -4.67 3.00 -3.85
CA VAL A 60 -3.34 2.54 -4.28
C VAL A 60 -3.24 2.69 -5.79
N ALA A 61 -2.24 3.39 -6.26
CA ALA A 61 -2.02 3.64 -7.67
C ALA A 61 -0.54 3.64 -8.02
N ALA A 62 -0.23 3.37 -9.28
CA ALA A 62 1.12 3.53 -9.79
C ALA A 62 1.56 4.99 -9.64
N GLY A 63 2.82 5.19 -9.28
CA GLY A 63 3.41 6.50 -9.13
C GLY A 63 3.91 7.10 -10.44
N ALA A 64 4.89 7.98 -10.36
CA ALA A 64 5.45 8.68 -11.51
C ALA A 64 6.15 7.73 -12.50
N THR A 65 6.77 6.66 -12.00
CA THR A 65 7.41 5.64 -12.82
C THR A 65 6.46 4.45 -13.03
N ALA A 66 6.20 4.09 -14.28
CA ALA A 66 5.35 2.95 -14.60
C ALA A 66 5.87 1.66 -13.97
N ILE A 67 4.98 0.80 -13.52
CA ILE A 67 5.32 -0.52 -12.98
C ILE A 67 5.54 -1.45 -14.15
N VAL A 68 6.74 -2.01 -14.25
CA VAL A 68 7.12 -2.90 -15.34
C VAL A 68 7.56 -4.24 -14.77
N GLY A 69 6.98 -5.30 -15.31
CA GLY A 69 7.37 -6.66 -14.98
C GLY A 69 8.41 -7.20 -15.96
N GLY A 70 9.18 -8.18 -15.52
CA GLY A 70 10.14 -8.92 -16.36
C GLY A 70 9.48 -9.91 -17.32
N GLY A 71 8.16 -10.01 -17.30
CA GLY A 71 7.39 -10.90 -18.20
C GLY A 71 5.90 -10.57 -18.17
N ALA A 72 5.16 -11.13 -19.11
CA ALA A 72 3.72 -10.87 -19.26
C ALA A 72 2.88 -11.31 -18.04
N ALA A 73 3.36 -12.28 -17.27
CA ALA A 73 2.67 -12.80 -16.08
C ALA A 73 2.99 -12.01 -14.80
N ALA A 74 3.77 -10.95 -14.87
CA ALA A 74 4.05 -10.11 -13.69
C ALA A 74 2.74 -9.52 -13.16
N ALA A 75 2.47 -9.76 -11.88
CA ALA A 75 1.23 -9.32 -11.23
C ALA A 75 1.52 -8.82 -9.83
N LEU A 76 0.75 -7.84 -9.39
CA LEU A 76 0.89 -7.22 -8.08
C LEU A 76 -0.42 -7.28 -7.33
N GLN A 77 -0.38 -7.79 -6.10
CA GLN A 77 -1.50 -7.82 -5.18
C GLN A 77 -1.25 -6.82 -4.05
N VAL A 78 -2.25 -6.05 -3.71
CA VAL A 78 -2.21 -5.13 -2.58
C VAL A 78 -2.87 -5.79 -1.38
N VAL A 79 -2.20 -5.79 -0.24
CA VAL A 79 -2.73 -6.33 1.01
C VAL A 79 -2.69 -5.23 2.07
N LEU A 80 -3.85 -4.91 2.64
CA LEU A 80 -3.95 -4.04 3.80
C LEU A 80 -3.86 -4.91 5.05
N GLN A 81 -2.92 -4.62 5.91
CA GLN A 81 -2.72 -5.34 7.17
C GLN A 81 -2.99 -4.43 8.37
N THR A 82 -3.37 -5.04 9.47
CA THR A 82 -3.68 -4.33 10.71
C THR A 82 -3.05 -5.00 11.92
N ALA A 83 -2.77 -4.22 12.97
CA ALA A 83 -2.19 -4.72 14.22
C ALA A 83 -2.55 -3.84 15.41
N ASP A 84 -2.53 -4.42 16.62
CA ASP A 84 -2.66 -3.68 17.87
C ASP A 84 -1.37 -2.98 18.30
N SER A 85 -0.23 -3.48 17.83
CA SER A 85 1.09 -2.94 18.14
C SER A 85 1.94 -2.88 16.88
N ASN A 86 2.86 -1.91 16.81
CA ASN A 86 3.74 -1.77 15.65
C ASN A 86 4.94 -2.75 15.74
N VAL A 87 4.61 -4.03 15.68
CA VAL A 87 5.57 -5.13 15.63
C VAL A 87 5.25 -5.98 14.42
N ASP A 88 6.24 -6.35 13.64
CA ASP A 88 6.05 -7.05 12.37
C ASP A 88 5.18 -8.32 12.49
N SER A 89 5.43 -9.12 13.52
CA SER A 89 4.68 -10.36 13.77
C SER A 89 3.23 -10.14 14.19
N ALA A 90 2.85 -8.94 14.62
CA ALA A 90 1.50 -8.62 15.06
C ALA A 90 0.55 -8.29 13.89
N PHE A 91 1.08 -7.93 12.74
CA PHE A 91 0.28 -7.57 11.58
C PHE A 91 -0.39 -8.80 10.95
N LYS A 92 -1.68 -8.66 10.70
CA LYS A 92 -2.52 -9.69 10.05
C LYS A 92 -3.22 -9.07 8.84
N ASP A 93 -3.46 -9.90 7.84
CA ASP A 93 -4.17 -9.48 6.63
C ASP A 93 -5.61 -9.07 6.99
N LEU A 94 -6.02 -7.90 6.56
CA LEU A 94 -7.35 -7.35 6.74
C LEU A 94 -8.13 -7.35 5.43
N VAL A 95 -7.52 -6.87 4.35
CA VAL A 95 -8.10 -6.84 3.00
C VAL A 95 -7.06 -7.29 2.00
N LEU A 96 -7.44 -8.18 1.10
CA LEU A 96 -6.61 -8.62 -0.01
C LEU A 96 -7.27 -8.18 -1.33
N SER A 97 -6.51 -7.48 -2.17
CA SER A 97 -6.97 -7.16 -3.52
C SER A 97 -6.86 -8.37 -4.44
N PRO A 98 -7.58 -8.39 -5.57
CA PRO A 98 -7.20 -9.26 -6.67
C PRO A 98 -5.79 -8.95 -7.15
N ALA A 99 -5.10 -9.93 -7.70
CA ALA A 99 -3.82 -9.69 -8.36
C ALA A 99 -4.05 -8.91 -9.67
N VAL A 100 -3.36 -7.79 -9.82
CA VAL A 100 -3.43 -6.97 -11.03
C VAL A 100 -2.24 -7.30 -11.91
N THR A 101 -2.51 -7.75 -13.14
CA THR A 101 -1.46 -8.03 -14.11
C THR A 101 -0.86 -6.72 -14.59
N VAL A 102 0.41 -6.49 -14.33
CA VAL A 102 1.12 -5.29 -14.77
C VAL A 102 1.85 -5.52 -16.09
N GLY A 103 2.27 -6.75 -16.35
CA GLY A 103 2.93 -7.13 -17.60
C GLY A 103 4.28 -6.46 -17.78
N SER A 104 4.76 -6.48 -19.03
CA SER A 104 6.05 -5.90 -19.42
C SER A 104 5.94 -4.57 -20.18
N ALA A 105 4.74 -4.14 -20.51
CA ALA A 105 4.48 -2.92 -21.27
C ALA A 105 4.49 -1.64 -20.41
N GLY A 106 4.47 -1.79 -19.10
CA GLY A 106 4.36 -0.67 -18.16
C GLY A 106 2.92 -0.41 -17.74
N PHE A 107 2.67 -0.50 -16.44
CA PHE A 107 1.35 -0.23 -15.85
C PHE A 107 1.33 1.14 -15.21
N LYS A 108 0.32 1.93 -15.55
CA LYS A 108 -0.02 3.19 -14.89
C LYS A 108 -1.50 3.18 -14.52
N GLY A 109 -1.86 3.84 -13.46
CA GLY A 109 -3.24 3.97 -13.02
C GLY A 109 -3.50 3.34 -11.66
N SER A 110 -4.77 3.18 -11.35
CA SER A 110 -5.22 2.64 -10.06
C SER A 110 -5.01 1.12 -10.00
N LEU A 111 -4.41 0.67 -8.90
CA LEU A 111 -4.24 -0.76 -8.60
C LEU A 111 -5.35 -1.28 -7.71
N PHE A 112 -5.77 -0.51 -6.74
CA PHE A 112 -6.77 -0.94 -5.76
C PHE A 112 -7.39 0.25 -5.06
N GLU A 113 -8.67 0.12 -4.76
CA GLU A 113 -9.42 1.09 -3.97
C GLU A 113 -10.44 0.34 -3.13
N CYS A 114 -10.45 0.57 -1.83
CA CYS A 114 -11.42 -0.04 -0.94
C CYS A 114 -11.64 0.81 0.31
N ARG A 115 -12.80 0.64 0.95
CA ARG A 115 -13.04 1.19 2.28
C ARG A 115 -12.30 0.36 3.32
N VAL A 116 -11.76 1.02 4.34
CA VAL A 116 -11.14 0.33 5.46
C VAL A 116 -12.25 -0.36 6.27
N PRO A 117 -12.18 -1.70 6.44
CA PRO A 117 -13.24 -2.42 7.17
C PRO A 117 -13.27 -2.09 8.66
N ALA A 118 -14.41 -2.38 9.29
CA ALA A 118 -14.61 -2.17 10.72
C ALA A 118 -13.69 -2.99 11.63
N GLY A 119 -13.08 -4.06 11.12
CA GLY A 119 -12.10 -4.87 11.86
C GLY A 119 -10.71 -4.27 12.00
N ALA A 120 -10.49 -3.05 11.50
CA ALA A 120 -9.20 -2.38 11.57
C ALA A 120 -8.82 -2.09 13.03
N LYS A 121 -7.54 -2.33 13.34
CA LYS A 121 -6.94 -2.05 14.64
C LYS A 121 -6.16 -0.73 14.57
N ARG A 122 -5.43 -0.41 15.62
CA ARG A 122 -4.72 0.87 15.73
C ARG A 122 -3.74 1.14 14.59
N TYR A 123 -2.95 0.13 14.22
CA TYR A 123 -1.91 0.29 13.19
C TYR A 123 -2.36 -0.34 11.88
N LEU A 124 -2.09 0.35 10.77
CA LEU A 124 -2.34 -0.12 9.41
C LEU A 124 -1.05 -0.04 8.61
N ARG A 125 -0.83 -1.04 7.76
CA ARG A 125 0.23 -1.01 6.75
C ARG A 125 -0.23 -1.68 5.47
N VAL A 126 0.46 -1.39 4.38
CA VAL A 126 0.19 -1.99 3.07
C VAL A 126 1.39 -2.84 2.65
N VAL A 127 1.11 -4.01 2.13
CA VAL A 127 2.11 -4.92 1.55
C VAL A 127 1.77 -5.14 0.08
N TYR A 128 2.77 -5.04 -0.76
CA TYR A 128 2.65 -5.29 -2.19
C TYR A 128 3.28 -6.65 -2.48
N LYS A 129 2.46 -7.63 -2.88
CA LYS A 129 2.90 -8.99 -3.15
C LYS A 129 2.98 -9.24 -4.64
N ASN A 130 4.09 -9.78 -5.09
CA ASN A 130 4.25 -10.23 -6.47
C ASN A 130 3.88 -11.70 -6.57
N SER A 131 2.96 -12.04 -7.46
CA SER A 131 2.52 -13.41 -7.69
C SER A 131 2.93 -13.98 -9.05
N GLY A 132 3.78 -13.29 -9.79
CA GLY A 132 4.19 -13.69 -11.13
C GLY A 132 5.68 -13.43 -11.37
N ALA A 133 6.01 -13.05 -12.59
CA ALA A 133 7.38 -12.66 -12.91
C ALA A 133 7.83 -11.46 -12.08
N ALA A 134 9.14 -11.31 -11.89
CA ALA A 134 9.71 -10.22 -11.08
C ALA A 134 9.26 -8.85 -11.59
N ILE A 135 9.07 -7.90 -10.68
CA ILE A 135 8.86 -6.49 -11.00
C ILE A 135 10.23 -5.82 -11.12
N THR A 136 10.53 -5.26 -12.25
CA THR A 136 11.87 -4.74 -12.58
C THR A 136 11.99 -3.23 -12.41
N SER A 137 10.86 -2.49 -12.50
CA SER A 137 10.84 -1.07 -12.25
C SER A 137 9.45 -0.62 -11.84
N GLY A 138 9.33 0.56 -11.27
CA GLY A 138 8.07 1.18 -10.92
C GLY A 138 8.04 1.76 -9.53
N THR A 139 7.14 2.71 -9.36
CA THR A 139 6.85 3.33 -8.08
C THR A 139 5.35 3.26 -7.79
N ILE A 140 5.00 3.36 -6.52
CA ILE A 140 3.61 3.24 -6.07
C ILE A 140 3.30 4.32 -5.04
N ASN A 141 2.06 4.79 -5.08
CA ASN A 141 1.47 5.65 -4.06
C ASN A 141 0.32 4.92 -3.39
N ALA A 142 0.28 4.97 -2.08
CA ALA A 142 -0.82 4.41 -1.29
C ALA A 142 -1.14 5.34 -0.13
N TYR A 143 -2.41 5.66 0.04
CA TYR A 143 -2.85 6.59 1.08
C TYR A 143 -4.31 6.34 1.46
N LEU A 144 -4.67 6.83 2.65
CA LEU A 144 -6.06 6.87 3.09
C LEU A 144 -6.65 8.25 2.79
N THR A 145 -7.90 8.27 2.37
CA THR A 145 -8.62 9.51 2.09
C THR A 145 -10.07 9.39 2.51
N ARG A 146 -10.72 10.52 2.73
CA ARG A 146 -12.17 10.63 2.93
C ARG A 146 -12.92 10.86 1.63
N ASP A 147 -12.21 11.13 0.55
CA ASP A 147 -12.83 11.29 -0.76
C ASP A 147 -13.33 9.95 -1.28
N LEU A 148 -14.53 9.97 -1.72
CA LEU A 148 -15.19 8.81 -2.30
C LEU A 148 -15.12 8.85 -3.83
#